data_0b212f8d94963ea6e156d21e86695e7d
#
_entry.id   0b212f8d94963ea6e156d21e86695e7d
#
_cell.length_a   1.000
_cell.length_b   1.000
_cell.length_c   1.000
_cell.angle_alpha   90.00
_cell.angle_beta   90.00
_cell.angle_gamma   90.00
#
_symmetry.space_group_name_H-M   'P 1'
#
loop_
_entity.id
_entity.type
_entity.pdbx_description
1 polymer ?
#
loop_
_entity_poly.entity_id
_entity_poly.type
_entity_poly.pdbx_seq_one_letter_code
_entity_poly.pdbx_strand_id
1 'polypeptide(L)'
;MSATEQQVDNTGKHYFDQGKGVPINYLRLHEILMDAFAQAVVGKGAERHMQDKPFEQQPIQLISQMVGSNAGLIYQVCKKSQESLRMSKEPAIKELHGAIVYAAAAILYLEENA
;
A
#
# COMPACT_ATOMS: atom_id res chain seq x y z
N MET A 1 21.43 19.33 -13.04
CA MET A 1 20.65 18.58 -12.14
C MET A 1 19.42 18.04 -12.76
N SER A 2 18.97 17.03 -12.25
CA SER A 2 17.83 16.37 -12.80
C SER A 2 16.55 16.99 -12.28
N ALA A 3 15.46 16.65 -12.93
CA ALA A 3 14.16 17.06 -12.47
C ALA A 3 13.84 16.57 -11.07
N THR A 4 14.58 15.59 -10.61
CA THR A 4 14.36 15.01 -9.29
C THR A 4 14.38 16.06 -8.20
N GLU A 5 15.37 16.92 -8.25
CA GLU A 5 15.53 17.93 -7.21
C GLU A 5 14.38 18.92 -7.19
N GLN A 6 13.75 19.10 -8.34
CA GLN A 6 12.66 20.04 -8.44
C GLN A 6 11.36 19.49 -7.90
N GLN A 7 11.30 18.20 -7.69
CA GLN A 7 10.08 17.56 -7.23
C GLN A 7 9.99 17.52 -5.72
N VAL A 8 11.07 17.83 -5.03
CA VAL A 8 11.09 17.73 -3.59
C VAL A 8 10.46 18.96 -2.97
N ASP A 9 9.50 18.76 -2.10
CA ASP A 9 8.96 19.85 -1.30
C ASP A 9 8.91 19.40 0.15
N ASN A 10 8.47 20.28 1.03
CA ASN A 10 8.49 20.00 2.46
C ASN A 10 7.48 18.93 2.87
N THR A 11 6.51 18.66 2.04
CA THR A 11 5.48 17.66 2.35
C THR A 11 5.76 16.32 1.71
N GLY A 12 6.64 16.29 0.73
CA GLY A 12 6.90 15.10 -0.05
C GLY A 12 5.79 14.71 -1.00
N LYS A 13 4.75 15.50 -1.09
CA LYS A 13 3.57 15.12 -1.87
C LYS A 13 3.83 15.02 -3.37
N HIS A 14 4.78 15.76 -3.87
CA HIS A 14 4.99 15.84 -5.32
C HIS A 14 6.13 14.97 -5.82
N TYR A 15 6.70 14.14 -4.97
CA TYR A 15 7.79 13.27 -5.38
C TYR A 15 7.44 12.45 -6.60
N PHE A 16 6.23 11.94 -6.66
CA PHE A 16 5.84 10.93 -7.64
C PHE A 16 4.82 11.42 -8.65
N ASP A 17 4.53 12.71 -8.68
CA ASP A 17 3.45 13.25 -9.49
C ASP A 17 3.57 12.84 -10.95
N GLN A 18 4.78 12.76 -11.47
CA GLN A 18 4.99 12.48 -12.87
C GLN A 18 5.83 11.22 -13.07
N GLY A 19 5.89 10.38 -12.06
CA GLY A 19 6.66 9.16 -12.15
C GLY A 19 8.14 9.38 -12.24
N LYS A 20 8.60 10.54 -11.83
CA LYS A 20 10.03 10.87 -11.83
C LYS A 20 10.31 11.71 -10.61
N GLY A 21 11.57 12.02 -10.39
CA GLY A 21 11.95 12.82 -9.25
C GLY A 21 12.22 12.01 -8.01
N VAL A 22 12.40 10.70 -8.15
CA VAL A 22 12.72 9.86 -6.99
C VAL A 22 14.20 10.08 -6.64
N PRO A 23 14.50 10.57 -5.43
CA PRO A 23 15.89 10.72 -5.01
C PRO A 23 16.56 9.35 -5.01
N ILE A 24 17.82 9.32 -5.45
CA ILE A 24 18.51 8.04 -5.58
C ILE A 24 18.61 7.32 -4.23
N ASN A 25 18.69 8.06 -3.14
CA ASN A 25 18.80 7.44 -1.81
C ASN A 25 17.52 6.72 -1.41
N TYR A 26 16.41 6.98 -2.08
CA TYR A 26 15.12 6.37 -1.77
C TYR A 26 14.62 5.47 -2.90
N LEU A 27 15.46 5.24 -3.91
CA LEU A 27 15.02 4.46 -5.07
C LEU A 27 14.53 3.07 -4.68
N ARG A 28 15.25 2.40 -3.80
CA ARG A 28 14.87 1.04 -3.41
C ARG A 28 13.55 1.02 -2.63
N LEU A 29 13.32 2.01 -1.79
CA LEU A 29 12.02 2.12 -1.12
C LEU A 29 10.90 2.31 -2.13
N HIS A 30 11.13 3.18 -3.11
CA HIS A 30 10.15 3.41 -4.17
C HIS A 30 9.81 2.12 -4.90
N GLU A 31 10.84 1.34 -5.26
CA GLU A 31 10.63 0.09 -5.96
C GLU A 31 9.80 -0.90 -5.16
N ILE A 32 10.08 -1.00 -3.87
CA ILE A 32 9.32 -1.90 -3.00
C ILE A 32 7.86 -1.50 -2.93
N LEU A 33 7.60 -0.20 -2.80
CA LEU A 33 6.22 0.29 -2.76
C LEU A 33 5.51 0.04 -4.08
N MET A 34 6.21 0.20 -5.20
CA MET A 34 5.62 -0.08 -6.51
C MET A 34 5.36 -1.57 -6.70
N ASP A 35 6.20 -2.43 -6.15
CA ASP A 35 5.95 -3.87 -6.19
C ASP A 35 4.68 -4.22 -5.41
N ALA A 36 4.48 -3.61 -4.25
CA ALA A 36 3.26 -3.82 -3.48
C ALA A 36 2.03 -3.32 -4.24
N PHE A 37 2.18 -2.17 -4.88
CA PHE A 37 1.11 -1.61 -5.70
C PHE A 37 0.74 -2.57 -6.84
N ALA A 38 1.74 -3.09 -7.54
CA ALA A 38 1.50 -4.01 -8.64
C ALA A 38 0.77 -5.27 -8.17
N GLN A 39 1.14 -5.77 -7.01
CA GLN A 39 0.48 -6.95 -6.44
C GLN A 39 -1.00 -6.68 -6.17
N ALA A 40 -1.33 -5.49 -5.71
CA ALA A 40 -2.71 -5.12 -5.43
C ALA A 40 -3.53 -5.01 -6.73
N VAL A 41 -2.89 -4.56 -7.81
CA VAL A 41 -3.61 -4.30 -9.07
C VAL A 41 -3.75 -5.55 -9.92
N VAL A 42 -2.74 -6.42 -9.95
CA VAL A 42 -2.74 -7.55 -10.89
C VAL A 42 -2.51 -8.91 -10.24
N GLY A 43 -2.26 -8.96 -8.92
CA GLY A 43 -2.00 -10.22 -8.24
C GLY A 43 -3.24 -10.78 -7.58
N LYS A 44 -3.02 -11.65 -6.60
CA LYS A 44 -4.12 -12.26 -5.86
C LYS A 44 -4.93 -11.24 -5.07
N GLY A 45 -4.31 -10.12 -4.72
CA GLY A 45 -5.05 -9.05 -4.07
C GLY A 45 -6.15 -8.52 -4.98
N ALA A 46 -5.86 -8.38 -6.27
CA ALA A 46 -6.85 -7.95 -7.24
C ALA A 46 -8.00 -8.94 -7.32
N GLU A 47 -7.68 -10.25 -7.36
CA GLU A 47 -8.71 -11.27 -7.43
C GLU A 47 -9.65 -11.23 -6.23
N ARG A 48 -9.09 -10.97 -5.06
CA ARG A 48 -9.88 -11.02 -3.83
C ARG A 48 -10.63 -9.75 -3.52
N HIS A 49 -10.09 -8.61 -3.91
CA HIS A 49 -10.57 -7.33 -3.39
C HIS A 49 -11.06 -6.35 -4.44
N MET A 50 -10.55 -6.42 -5.67
CA MET A 50 -10.83 -5.38 -6.65
C MET A 50 -12.28 -5.35 -7.10
N GLN A 51 -12.81 -6.46 -7.55
CA GLN A 51 -14.19 -6.56 -8.02
C GLN A 51 -14.57 -5.46 -9.00
N ASP A 52 -13.63 -5.04 -9.86
CA ASP A 52 -13.83 -3.98 -10.87
C ASP A 52 -14.23 -2.65 -10.26
N LYS A 53 -13.82 -2.38 -9.04
CA LYS A 53 -14.14 -1.14 -8.33
C LYS A 53 -12.89 -0.39 -7.95
N PRO A 54 -12.99 0.95 -7.89
CA PRO A 54 -11.86 1.73 -7.36
C PRO A 54 -11.52 1.28 -5.94
N PHE A 55 -10.28 1.49 -5.56
CA PHE A 55 -9.79 1.07 -4.26
C PHE A 55 -10.69 1.55 -3.12
N GLU A 56 -11.19 2.79 -3.23
CA GLU A 56 -12.04 3.39 -2.18
C GLU A 56 -13.37 2.67 -2.02
N GLN A 57 -13.78 1.88 -2.99
CA GLN A 57 -15.08 1.22 -2.97
C GLN A 57 -14.97 -0.30 -2.90
N GLN A 58 -13.76 -0.82 -2.75
CA GLN A 58 -13.58 -2.27 -2.66
C GLN A 58 -14.01 -2.79 -1.29
N PRO A 59 -14.36 -4.06 -1.17
CA PRO A 59 -14.82 -4.64 0.10
C PRO A 59 -13.89 -4.34 1.27
N ILE A 60 -12.59 -4.27 1.00
CA ILE A 60 -11.61 -3.97 2.04
C ILE A 60 -11.93 -2.65 2.74
N GLN A 61 -12.49 -1.67 2.02
CA GLN A 61 -12.89 -0.40 2.60
C GLN A 61 -14.33 -0.43 3.11
N LEU A 62 -15.22 -1.04 2.35
CA LEU A 62 -16.64 -1.06 2.72
C LEU A 62 -16.88 -1.76 4.04
N ILE A 63 -16.16 -2.84 4.28
CA ILE A 63 -16.31 -3.57 5.54
C ILE A 63 -15.89 -2.70 6.72
N SER A 64 -14.79 -1.95 6.57
CA SER A 64 -14.36 -1.04 7.62
C SER A 64 -15.38 0.05 7.88
N GLN A 65 -16.02 0.56 6.82
CA GLN A 65 -17.09 1.54 6.99
C GLN A 65 -18.28 0.95 7.74
N MET A 66 -18.65 -0.27 7.42
CA MET A 66 -19.75 -0.95 8.10
C MET A 66 -19.46 -1.17 9.58
N VAL A 67 -18.24 -1.54 9.88
CA VAL A 67 -17.81 -1.82 11.26
C VAL A 67 -17.57 -0.51 12.03
N GLY A 68 -17.26 0.55 11.31
CA GLY A 68 -16.97 1.85 11.92
C GLY A 68 -15.58 1.92 12.52
N SER A 69 -14.65 1.12 12.02
CA SER A 69 -13.31 1.06 12.57
C SER A 69 -12.35 0.44 11.55
N ASN A 70 -11.09 0.85 11.58
CA ASN A 70 -10.08 0.21 10.75
C ASN A 70 -9.32 -0.89 11.51
N ALA A 71 -9.84 -1.33 12.64
CA ALA A 71 -9.16 -2.37 13.44
C ALA A 71 -8.95 -3.66 12.66
N GLY A 72 -9.90 -4.04 11.80
CA GLY A 72 -9.74 -5.22 10.98
C GLY A 72 -8.59 -5.11 10.00
N LEU A 73 -8.38 -3.92 9.46
CA LEU A 73 -7.26 -3.67 8.55
C LEU A 73 -5.94 -3.76 9.31
N ILE A 74 -5.88 -3.18 10.49
CA ILE A 74 -4.69 -3.25 11.33
C ILE A 74 -4.40 -4.70 11.74
N TYR A 75 -5.45 -5.46 12.04
CA TYR A 75 -5.29 -6.88 12.32
C TYR A 75 -4.59 -7.59 11.16
N GLN A 76 -5.02 -7.31 9.93
CA GLN A 76 -4.42 -7.94 8.77
C GLN A 76 -2.94 -7.54 8.60
N VAL A 77 -2.61 -6.29 8.87
CA VAL A 77 -1.21 -5.85 8.83
C VAL A 77 -0.39 -6.68 9.81
N CYS A 78 -0.87 -6.80 11.03
CA CYS A 78 -0.16 -7.56 12.07
C CYS A 78 -0.08 -9.05 11.73
N LYS A 79 -1.18 -9.63 11.27
CA LYS A 79 -1.24 -11.05 10.94
C LYS A 79 -0.26 -11.38 9.81
N LYS A 80 -0.29 -10.60 8.74
CA LYS A 80 0.59 -10.86 7.60
C LYS A 80 2.06 -10.68 7.99
N SER A 81 2.35 -9.67 8.79
CA SER A 81 3.72 -9.44 9.25
C SER A 81 4.21 -10.61 10.08
N GLN A 82 3.39 -11.10 10.99
CA GLN A 82 3.78 -12.22 11.84
C GLN A 82 3.92 -13.51 11.05
N GLU A 83 2.99 -13.78 10.15
CA GLU A 83 3.04 -15.00 9.36
C GLU A 83 4.24 -15.04 8.44
N SER A 84 4.72 -13.88 7.99
CA SER A 84 5.89 -13.83 7.12
C SER A 84 7.14 -14.42 7.79
N LEU A 85 7.18 -14.39 9.11
CA LEU A 85 8.33 -14.94 9.85
C LEU A 85 8.47 -16.44 9.68
N ARG A 86 7.40 -17.12 9.29
CA ARG A 86 7.39 -18.58 9.15
C ARG A 86 7.46 -19.02 7.70
N MET A 87 7.63 -18.08 6.80
CA MET A 87 7.64 -18.38 5.37
C MET A 87 9.04 -18.32 4.79
N SER A 88 9.24 -19.02 3.69
CA SER A 88 10.46 -18.86 2.92
C SER A 88 10.47 -17.47 2.29
N LYS A 89 11.62 -17.09 1.73
CA LYS A 89 11.88 -15.72 1.33
C LYS A 89 10.81 -15.14 0.38
N GLU A 90 10.53 -15.84 -0.72
CA GLU A 90 9.64 -15.24 -1.73
C GLU A 90 8.19 -15.11 -1.25
N PRO A 91 7.58 -16.14 -0.65
CA PRO A 91 6.25 -15.94 -0.07
C PRO A 91 6.22 -14.89 1.03
N ALA A 92 7.27 -14.80 1.84
CA ALA A 92 7.33 -13.80 2.91
C ALA A 92 7.30 -12.39 2.33
N ILE A 93 8.04 -12.16 1.24
CA ILE A 93 8.04 -10.85 0.58
C ILE A 93 6.64 -10.50 0.10
N LYS A 94 5.95 -11.46 -0.51
CA LYS A 94 4.58 -11.21 -0.99
C LYS A 94 3.62 -10.93 0.15
N GLU A 95 3.80 -11.62 1.27
CA GLU A 95 2.96 -11.39 2.44
C GLU A 95 3.16 -9.97 2.98
N LEU A 96 4.41 -9.53 3.01
CA LEU A 96 4.70 -8.17 3.46
C LEU A 96 4.19 -7.11 2.49
N HIS A 97 4.21 -7.39 1.19
CA HIS A 97 3.56 -6.49 0.22
C HIS A 97 2.07 -6.36 0.54
N GLY A 98 1.42 -7.48 0.89
CA GLY A 98 0.01 -7.43 1.29
C GLY A 98 -0.19 -6.58 2.53
N ALA A 99 0.73 -6.67 3.49
CA ALA A 99 0.65 -5.84 4.69
C ALA A 99 0.72 -4.35 4.34
N ILE A 100 1.56 -3.99 3.37
CA ILE A 100 1.66 -2.60 2.92
C ILE A 100 0.31 -2.12 2.36
N VAL A 101 -0.35 -2.95 1.57
CA VAL A 101 -1.63 -2.59 0.98
C VAL A 101 -2.70 -2.42 2.06
N TYR A 102 -2.72 -3.31 3.04
CA TYR A 102 -3.68 -3.16 4.16
C TYR A 102 -3.39 -1.92 4.98
N ALA A 103 -2.11 -1.57 5.16
CA ALA A 103 -1.77 -0.32 5.85
C ALA A 103 -2.26 0.89 5.06
N ALA A 104 -2.11 0.86 3.74
CA ALA A 104 -2.63 1.94 2.90
C ALA A 104 -4.16 2.05 3.03
N ALA A 105 -4.85 0.92 3.10
CA ALA A 105 -6.30 0.92 3.30
C ALA A 105 -6.67 1.53 4.65
N ALA A 106 -5.88 1.23 5.68
CA ALA A 106 -6.13 1.80 7.01
C ALA A 106 -5.91 3.31 7.00
N ILE A 107 -4.92 3.78 6.28
CA ILE A 107 -4.67 5.22 6.14
C ILE A 107 -5.85 5.88 5.44
N LEU A 108 -6.32 5.29 4.35
CA LEU A 108 -7.46 5.84 3.62
C LEU A 108 -8.69 5.94 4.51
N TYR A 109 -8.93 4.91 5.32
CA TYR A 109 -10.06 4.95 6.25
C TYR A 109 -9.98 6.16 7.18
N LEU A 110 -8.79 6.42 7.72
CA LEU A 110 -8.61 7.57 8.60
C LEU A 110 -8.82 8.89 7.87
N GLU A 111 -8.35 8.98 6.64
CA GLU A 111 -8.53 10.20 5.85
C GLU A 111 -10.00 10.49 5.58
N GLU A 112 -10.78 9.46 5.37
CA GLU A 112 -12.19 9.63 5.04
C GLU A 112 -13.11 9.76 6.25
N ASN A 113 -12.62 9.41 7.43
CA ASN A 113 -13.45 9.38 8.64
C ASN A 113 -12.84 10.15 9.80
N ALA A 114 -11.88 10.98 9.54
CA ALA A 114 -11.22 11.75 10.60
C ALA A 114 -12.09 12.92 11.12
#